data_b5e5a344ea0bbf8d4c0a4d9daf0a26a6
#
_entry.id   b5e5a344ea0bbf8d4c0a4d9daf0a26a6
#
_cell.length_a   1.000
_cell.length_b   1.000
_cell.length_c   1.000
_cell.angle_alpha   90.00
_cell.angle_beta   90.00
_cell.angle_gamma   90.00
#
_symmetry.space_group_name_H-M   'P 1'
#
loop_
_entity.id
_entity.type
_entity.pdbx_description
1 polymer ?
#
loop_
_entity_poly.entity_id
_entity_poly.type
_entity_poly.pdbx_seq_one_letter_code
_entity_poly.pdbx_strand_id
1 'polypeptide(L)'
;MAAMAVIATSCGESSTKGTDTKDTVTTVDNIIPEAVPVTQTIVVPDQTRATFQTKYPNVSDPSWSRYEPMDNIDWEWSGWPRLDTSDYMVRFNVDGNDYWEWYDDGTWIGTVTTMKAYAGLPAAVNKTIQSDYPGYSIVSVDKEIDKNRTAYEVELMKGEDKVKTLIAENGNILKKKSVVGGEKTKEKNI
;
A
#
# COMPACT_ATOMS: atom_id res chain seq x y z
N MET A 1 -1.20 49.82 -23.28
CA MET A 1 -2.20 50.00 -24.33
C MET A 1 -3.20 48.87 -24.12
N ALA A 2 -4.31 49.15 -23.42
CA ALA A 2 -5.59 49.57 -23.92
C ALA A 2 -6.29 48.40 -24.65
N ALA A 3 -7.30 47.84 -24.01
CA ALA A 3 -8.75 48.14 -23.95
C ALA A 3 -9.49 47.19 -24.91
N MET A 4 -10.66 46.67 -24.70
CA MET A 4 -12.02 46.98 -24.24
C MET A 4 -12.86 45.72 -24.45
N ALA A 5 -13.61 45.19 -23.58
CA ALA A 5 -15.05 45.34 -23.29
C ALA A 5 -16.04 45.40 -24.46
N VAL A 6 -17.01 44.45 -24.54
CA VAL A 6 -18.37 44.72 -25.04
C VAL A 6 -19.40 43.81 -24.37
N ILE A 7 -20.45 44.46 -23.87
CA ILE A 7 -21.67 44.01 -23.23
C ILE A 7 -22.72 43.77 -24.33
N ALA A 8 -23.61 42.81 -24.19
CA ALA A 8 -24.90 42.82 -24.86
C ALA A 8 -26.00 42.26 -23.95
N THR A 9 -26.85 43.15 -23.52
CA THR A 9 -28.15 43.00 -22.87
C THR A 9 -29.23 42.64 -23.90
N SER A 10 -30.15 41.74 -23.55
CA SER A 10 -31.45 41.73 -24.20
C SER A 10 -32.56 41.35 -23.21
N CYS A 11 -33.40 42.29 -22.93
CA CYS A 11 -34.67 42.16 -22.22
C CYS A 11 -35.74 41.59 -23.17
N GLY A 12 -36.70 40.87 -22.62
CA GLY A 12 -37.95 40.51 -23.28
C GLY A 12 -39.00 40.22 -22.20
N GLU A 13 -39.79 41.27 -21.89
CA GLU A 13 -41.04 41.20 -21.10
C GLU A 13 -42.17 40.56 -21.91
N SER A 14 -43.00 39.73 -21.25
CA SER A 14 -44.42 39.66 -21.57
C SER A 14 -45.24 39.22 -20.36
N SER A 15 -46.09 40.08 -19.91
CA SER A 15 -47.11 39.91 -18.86
C SER A 15 -48.21 38.97 -19.32
N THR A 16 -48.73 38.14 -18.40
CA THR A 16 -50.16 37.87 -18.29
C THR A 16 -50.51 37.49 -16.84
N LYS A 17 -51.58 38.13 -16.41
CA LYS A 17 -52.22 38.19 -15.11
C LYS A 17 -53.10 36.96 -14.88
N GLY A 18 -53.13 36.40 -13.65
CA GLY A 18 -54.13 35.37 -13.25
C GLY A 18 -53.94 34.85 -11.83
N THR A 19 -54.59 35.51 -10.92
CA THR A 19 -55.36 35.05 -9.73
C THR A 19 -54.79 33.97 -8.78
N ASP A 20 -54.59 34.40 -7.54
CA ASP A 20 -54.67 33.74 -6.22
C ASP A 20 -54.91 32.23 -6.13
N THR A 21 -54.00 31.57 -5.51
CA THR A 21 -54.29 30.63 -4.40
C THR A 21 -53.03 30.50 -3.52
N LYS A 22 -53.19 30.82 -2.25
CA LYS A 22 -52.23 30.64 -1.18
C LYS A 22 -52.01 29.16 -0.95
N ASP A 23 -50.89 28.61 -1.41
CA ASP A 23 -50.35 27.38 -0.88
C ASP A 23 -48.93 27.67 -0.37
N THR A 24 -48.84 27.65 0.95
CA THR A 24 -47.58 27.69 1.69
C THR A 24 -46.89 26.36 1.46
N VAL A 25 -46.04 26.27 0.42
CA VAL A 25 -45.09 25.17 0.29
C VAL A 25 -43.95 25.46 1.23
N THR A 26 -44.00 24.81 2.39
CA THR A 26 -42.85 24.67 3.27
C THR A 26 -41.83 23.81 2.52
N THR A 27 -40.84 24.44 1.93
CA THR A 27 -39.62 23.74 1.47
C THR A 27 -38.96 23.16 2.73
N VAL A 28 -39.21 21.89 2.99
CA VAL A 28 -38.35 21.11 3.87
C VAL A 28 -37.05 20.98 3.13
N ASP A 29 -36.06 21.78 3.54
CA ASP A 29 -34.67 21.55 3.20
C ASP A 29 -34.34 20.11 3.59
N ASN A 30 -34.25 19.25 2.58
CA ASN A 30 -33.81 17.89 2.71
C ASN A 30 -32.31 17.96 2.96
N ILE A 31 -31.92 18.28 4.21
CA ILE A 31 -30.54 18.14 4.66
C ILE A 31 -30.28 16.65 4.65
N ILE A 32 -29.69 16.18 3.55
CA ILE A 32 -29.06 14.85 3.50
C ILE A 32 -27.95 14.94 4.56
N PRO A 33 -28.01 14.17 5.65
CA PRO A 33 -26.90 14.16 6.59
C PRO A 33 -25.68 13.70 5.81
N GLU A 34 -24.66 14.56 5.76
CA GLU A 34 -23.34 14.18 5.25
C GLU A 34 -22.94 12.89 5.98
N ALA A 35 -22.75 11.83 5.20
CA ALA A 35 -22.42 10.53 5.75
C ALA A 35 -21.09 10.68 6.49
N VAL A 36 -21.16 10.79 7.81
CA VAL A 36 -19.97 10.74 8.66
C VAL A 36 -19.29 9.41 8.36
N PRO A 37 -18.03 9.38 7.95
CA PRO A 37 -17.33 8.13 7.70
C PRO A 37 -17.36 7.34 9.01
N VAL A 38 -18.13 6.25 9.02
CA VAL A 38 -18.15 5.31 10.14
C VAL A 38 -16.79 4.63 10.12
N THR A 39 -15.87 5.12 10.93
CA THR A 39 -14.63 4.42 11.21
C THR A 39 -15.03 3.12 11.91
N GLN A 40 -15.15 2.04 11.15
CA GLN A 40 -15.44 0.73 11.72
C GLN A 40 -14.27 0.37 12.65
N THR A 41 -14.52 0.41 13.94
CA THR A 41 -13.55 -0.05 14.93
C THR A 41 -13.39 -1.54 14.73
N ILE A 42 -12.23 -1.94 14.21
CA ILE A 42 -11.90 -3.34 14.02
C ILE A 42 -11.73 -4.02 15.39
N VAL A 43 -12.43 -5.13 15.58
CA VAL A 43 -12.26 -5.98 16.75
C VAL A 43 -11.26 -7.07 16.40
N VAL A 44 -10.04 -6.97 16.94
CA VAL A 44 -8.99 -7.99 16.80
C VAL A 44 -9.15 -8.99 17.93
N PRO A 45 -9.19 -10.32 17.65
CA PRO A 45 -9.28 -11.34 18.68
C PRO A 45 -8.16 -11.26 19.71
N ASP A 46 -8.45 -11.54 20.97
CA ASP A 46 -7.46 -11.47 22.05
C ASP A 46 -6.29 -12.41 21.82
N GLN A 47 -6.53 -13.59 21.25
CA GLN A 47 -5.48 -14.54 20.89
C GLN A 47 -4.51 -13.96 19.86
N THR A 48 -5.03 -13.26 18.82
CA THR A 48 -4.20 -12.60 17.81
C THR A 48 -3.33 -11.52 18.43
N ARG A 49 -3.91 -10.68 19.31
CA ARG A 49 -3.15 -9.65 20.04
C ARG A 49 -2.09 -10.26 20.95
N ALA A 50 -2.42 -11.33 21.66
CA ALA A 50 -1.49 -12.00 22.56
C ALA A 50 -0.31 -12.63 21.78
N THR A 51 -0.57 -13.24 20.63
CA THR A 51 0.48 -13.77 19.75
C THR A 51 1.43 -12.65 19.32
N PHE A 52 0.89 -11.54 18.84
CA PHE A 52 1.67 -10.36 18.46
C PHE A 52 2.49 -9.80 19.64
N GLN A 53 1.84 -9.57 20.80
CA GLN A 53 2.49 -8.97 21.97
C GLN A 53 3.60 -9.86 22.54
N THR A 54 3.47 -11.18 22.42
CA THR A 54 4.54 -12.12 22.82
C THR A 54 5.78 -11.94 21.95
N LYS A 55 5.59 -11.68 20.65
CA LYS A 55 6.69 -11.49 19.70
C LYS A 55 7.30 -10.08 19.81
N TYR A 56 6.48 -9.08 20.08
CA TYR A 56 6.86 -7.67 20.14
C TYR A 56 6.41 -7.00 21.45
N PRO A 57 6.97 -7.37 22.59
CA PRO A 57 6.51 -6.89 23.91
C PRO A 57 6.68 -5.38 24.12
N ASN A 58 7.57 -4.75 23.37
CA ASN A 58 7.90 -3.32 23.48
C ASN A 58 7.16 -2.43 22.48
N VAL A 59 6.34 -2.98 21.60
CA VAL A 59 5.53 -2.18 20.66
C VAL A 59 4.28 -1.67 21.37
N SER A 60 4.19 -0.36 21.57
CA SER A 60 3.13 0.28 22.36
C SER A 60 1.92 0.71 21.55
N ASP A 61 2.07 0.94 20.24
CA ASP A 61 1.02 1.51 19.39
C ASP A 61 0.95 0.82 18.02
N PRO A 62 0.56 -0.46 17.99
CA PRO A 62 0.36 -1.19 16.73
C PRO A 62 -0.96 -0.76 16.07
N SER A 63 -0.92 -0.47 14.78
CA SER A 63 -2.10 -0.16 13.97
C SER A 63 -2.65 -1.44 13.36
N TRP A 64 -3.87 -1.83 13.78
CA TRP A 64 -4.55 -3.03 13.30
C TRP A 64 -5.59 -2.72 12.23
N SER A 65 -5.68 -3.56 11.22
CA SER A 65 -6.73 -3.55 10.20
C SER A 65 -7.10 -4.97 9.77
N ARG A 66 -8.17 -5.10 8.99
CA ARG A 66 -8.34 -6.27 8.14
C ARG A 66 -7.34 -6.21 7.01
N TYR A 67 -7.01 -7.37 6.44
CA TYR A 67 -6.13 -7.39 5.28
C TYR A 67 -6.76 -6.59 4.13
N GLU A 68 -5.94 -5.70 3.58
CA GLU A 68 -6.19 -4.97 2.35
C GLU A 68 -4.96 -5.14 1.45
N PRO A 69 -5.14 -5.36 0.14
CA PRO A 69 -4.02 -5.41 -0.79
C PRO A 69 -3.17 -4.13 -0.69
N MET A 70 -1.86 -4.28 -0.64
CA MET A 70 -0.93 -3.16 -0.53
C MET A 70 -0.18 -2.98 -1.85
N ASP A 71 -0.20 -1.76 -2.40
CA ASP A 71 0.39 -1.43 -3.71
C ASP A 71 1.93 -1.60 -3.75
N ASN A 72 2.59 -1.49 -2.59
CA ASN A 72 4.04 -1.61 -2.47
C ASN A 72 4.52 -3.05 -2.26
N ILE A 73 3.61 -4.01 -2.08
CA ILE A 73 3.94 -5.42 -1.86
C ILE A 73 3.31 -6.25 -2.97
N ASP A 74 4.14 -6.83 -3.82
CA ASP A 74 3.72 -7.67 -4.95
C ASP A 74 3.60 -9.13 -4.52
N TRP A 75 2.51 -9.48 -3.82
CA TRP A 75 2.25 -10.81 -3.30
C TRP A 75 2.21 -11.91 -4.35
N GLU A 76 1.63 -11.65 -5.51
CA GLU A 76 1.56 -12.63 -6.60
C GLU A 76 2.96 -12.93 -7.12
N TRP A 77 3.79 -11.89 -7.23
CA TRP A 77 5.15 -12.02 -7.70
C TRP A 77 6.07 -12.68 -6.66
N SER A 78 5.95 -12.31 -5.39
CA SER A 78 6.79 -12.85 -4.31
C SER A 78 6.46 -14.30 -3.95
N GLY A 79 5.26 -14.79 -4.32
CA GLY A 79 4.77 -16.12 -3.96
C GLY A 79 4.42 -16.25 -2.48
N TRP A 80 3.99 -15.15 -1.87
CA TRP A 80 3.54 -15.08 -0.49
C TRP A 80 2.32 -15.97 -0.23
N PRO A 81 2.08 -16.41 1.02
CA PRO A 81 0.85 -17.11 1.38
C PRO A 81 -0.40 -16.33 0.99
N ARG A 82 -1.44 -17.06 0.62
CA ARG A 82 -2.70 -16.44 0.23
C ARG A 82 -3.34 -15.80 1.45
N LEU A 83 -3.68 -14.52 1.32
CA LEU A 83 -4.35 -13.69 2.32
C LEU A 83 -5.74 -13.30 1.81
N ASP A 84 -6.71 -13.17 2.72
CA ASP A 84 -8.04 -12.70 2.39
C ASP A 84 -8.58 -11.68 3.42
N THR A 85 -9.77 -11.15 3.17
CA THR A 85 -10.38 -10.10 4.02
C THR A 85 -10.77 -10.58 5.42
N SER A 86 -10.68 -11.87 5.72
CA SER A 86 -10.87 -12.42 7.08
C SER A 86 -9.59 -12.33 7.91
N ASP A 87 -8.43 -12.18 7.25
CA ASP A 87 -7.14 -12.05 7.91
C ASP A 87 -6.97 -10.69 8.59
N TYR A 88 -6.14 -10.66 9.61
CA TYR A 88 -5.75 -9.44 10.31
C TYR A 88 -4.37 -9.00 9.88
N MET A 89 -4.21 -7.70 9.69
CA MET A 89 -2.93 -7.05 9.45
C MET A 89 -2.61 -6.14 10.63
N VAL A 90 -1.35 -6.14 11.05
CA VAL A 90 -0.82 -5.16 12.00
C VAL A 90 0.37 -4.44 11.38
N ARG A 91 0.37 -3.13 11.50
CA ARG A 91 1.46 -2.26 11.08
C ARG A 91 2.07 -1.60 12.31
N PHE A 92 3.40 -1.58 12.38
CA PHE A 92 4.15 -0.98 13.48
C PHE A 92 5.56 -0.61 13.04
N ASN A 93 6.29 0.15 13.87
CA ASN A 93 7.68 0.53 13.61
C ASN A 93 8.57 0.03 14.75
N VAL A 94 9.71 -0.52 14.40
CA VAL A 94 10.77 -0.90 15.34
C VAL A 94 12.11 -0.44 14.77
N ASP A 95 12.87 0.31 15.54
CA ASP A 95 14.20 0.81 15.18
C ASP A 95 14.24 1.55 13.82
N GLY A 96 13.15 2.28 13.51
CA GLY A 96 13.00 3.04 12.28
C GLY A 96 12.58 2.24 11.05
N ASN A 97 12.47 0.92 11.14
CA ASN A 97 11.94 0.10 10.06
C ASN A 97 10.43 -0.07 10.21
N ASP A 98 9.73 -0.06 9.09
CA ASP A 98 8.29 -0.31 9.04
C ASP A 98 8.03 -1.81 8.88
N TYR A 99 7.14 -2.33 9.72
CA TYR A 99 6.76 -3.73 9.76
C TYR A 99 5.30 -3.89 9.41
N TRP A 100 4.98 -4.95 8.68
CA TRP A 100 3.63 -5.49 8.45
C TRP A 100 3.63 -6.95 8.82
N GLU A 101 2.67 -7.37 9.64
CA GLU A 101 2.44 -8.78 9.95
C GLU A 101 1.00 -9.17 9.69
N TRP A 102 0.82 -10.40 9.31
CA TRP A 102 -0.49 -10.98 9.00
C TRP A 102 -0.78 -12.17 9.87
N TYR A 103 -2.06 -12.27 10.23
CA TYR A 103 -2.56 -13.30 11.14
C TYR A 103 -3.89 -13.84 10.61
N ASP A 104 -3.99 -15.17 10.51
CA ASP A 104 -5.21 -15.92 10.28
C ASP A 104 -5.63 -16.57 11.61
N ASP A 105 -6.78 -16.17 12.15
CA ASP A 105 -7.38 -16.67 13.42
C ASP A 105 -6.35 -16.87 14.55
N GLY A 106 -5.54 -15.84 14.81
CA GLY A 106 -4.50 -15.87 15.84
C GLY A 106 -3.20 -16.57 15.44
N THR A 107 -3.14 -17.17 14.28
CA THR A 107 -1.94 -17.81 13.74
C THR A 107 -1.15 -16.80 12.91
N TRP A 108 0.12 -16.59 13.23
CA TRP A 108 1.01 -15.77 12.41
C TRP A 108 1.24 -16.42 11.05
N ILE A 109 1.03 -15.64 9.99
CA ILE A 109 1.22 -16.05 8.59
C ILE A 109 2.59 -15.61 8.08
N GLY A 110 2.94 -14.35 8.29
CA GLY A 110 4.19 -13.80 7.82
C GLY A 110 4.42 -12.36 8.22
N THR A 111 5.63 -11.89 7.94
CA THR A 111 6.10 -10.52 8.23
C THR A 111 6.79 -9.95 7.01
N VAL A 112 6.50 -8.71 6.67
CA VAL A 112 7.31 -7.89 5.76
C VAL A 112 7.92 -6.73 6.53
N THR A 113 9.18 -6.44 6.26
CA THR A 113 9.88 -5.32 6.85
C THR A 113 10.54 -4.48 5.78
N THR A 114 10.12 -3.24 5.60
CA THR A 114 10.83 -2.29 4.75
C THR A 114 12.07 -1.81 5.48
N MET A 115 13.23 -2.17 4.94
CA MET A 115 14.53 -1.87 5.53
C MET A 115 14.97 -0.45 5.19
N LYS A 116 15.17 0.40 6.18
CA LYS A 116 15.70 1.77 5.98
C LYS A 116 17.22 1.81 5.77
N ALA A 117 17.92 0.77 6.23
CA ALA A 117 19.36 0.63 6.06
C ALA A 117 19.72 -0.75 5.49
N TYR A 118 20.50 -0.77 4.44
CA TYR A 118 20.86 -2.01 3.73
C TYR A 118 22.09 -2.72 4.29
N ALA A 119 22.77 -2.11 5.27
CA ALA A 119 23.92 -2.72 5.93
C ALA A 119 23.61 -4.03 6.66
N GLY A 120 22.33 -4.26 7.01
CA GLY A 120 21.86 -5.51 7.63
C GLY A 120 21.55 -6.65 6.66
N LEU A 121 21.78 -6.49 5.34
CA LEU A 121 21.58 -7.56 4.38
C LEU A 121 22.57 -8.72 4.60
N PRO A 122 22.14 -9.99 4.48
CA PRO A 122 23.04 -11.12 4.55
C PRO A 122 24.16 -11.02 3.51
N ALA A 123 25.34 -11.50 3.89
CA ALA A 123 26.51 -11.46 2.99
C ALA A 123 26.25 -12.17 1.65
N ALA A 124 25.46 -13.25 1.65
CA ALA A 124 25.10 -13.97 0.43
C ALA A 124 24.20 -13.13 -0.50
N VAL A 125 23.21 -12.41 0.07
CA VAL A 125 22.34 -11.50 -0.67
C VAL A 125 23.15 -10.34 -1.27
N ASN A 126 24.01 -9.71 -0.47
CA ASN A 126 24.90 -8.64 -0.93
C ASN A 126 25.82 -9.12 -2.05
N LYS A 127 26.39 -10.32 -1.92
CA LYS A 127 27.23 -10.92 -2.96
C LYS A 127 26.48 -11.08 -4.28
N THR A 128 25.25 -11.60 -4.24
CA THR A 128 24.40 -11.74 -5.42
C THR A 128 24.11 -10.40 -6.07
N ILE A 129 23.75 -9.37 -5.27
CA ILE A 129 23.52 -8.03 -5.80
C ILE A 129 24.77 -7.49 -6.52
N GLN A 130 25.94 -7.62 -5.91
CA GLN A 130 27.19 -7.12 -6.47
C GLN A 130 27.62 -7.87 -7.74
N SER A 131 27.44 -9.22 -7.78
CA SER A 131 27.85 -10.04 -8.91
C SER A 131 26.92 -9.95 -10.11
N ASP A 132 25.61 -9.98 -9.86
CA ASP A 132 24.61 -10.12 -10.91
C ASP A 132 24.05 -8.78 -11.40
N TYR A 133 24.25 -7.72 -10.60
CA TYR A 133 23.77 -6.36 -10.91
C TYR A 133 24.88 -5.29 -10.77
N PRO A 134 26.02 -5.44 -11.49
CA PRO A 134 27.13 -4.51 -11.38
C PRO A 134 26.72 -3.11 -11.84
N GLY A 135 26.96 -2.12 -10.96
CA GLY A 135 26.65 -0.72 -11.23
C GLY A 135 25.20 -0.31 -11.03
N TYR A 136 24.34 -1.21 -10.51
CA TYR A 136 23.03 -0.83 -10.01
C TYR A 136 23.12 -0.32 -8.58
N SER A 137 22.23 0.63 -8.26
CA SER A 137 22.02 1.14 -6.90
C SER A 137 20.76 0.49 -6.32
N ILE A 138 20.78 0.14 -5.03
CA ILE A 138 19.61 -0.33 -4.31
C ILE A 138 18.67 0.85 -4.08
N VAL A 139 17.41 0.72 -4.47
CA VAL A 139 16.33 1.70 -4.29
C VAL A 139 15.54 1.39 -3.03
N SER A 140 15.13 0.11 -2.89
CA SER A 140 14.40 -0.37 -1.73
C SER A 140 14.74 -1.83 -1.46
N VAL A 141 14.51 -2.24 -0.22
CA VAL A 141 14.60 -3.64 0.20
C VAL A 141 13.45 -3.92 1.16
N ASP A 142 12.66 -4.94 0.82
CA ASP A 142 11.68 -5.52 1.71
C ASP A 142 12.14 -6.92 2.11
N LYS A 143 12.29 -7.15 3.40
CA LYS A 143 12.56 -8.48 3.96
C LYS A 143 11.25 -9.18 4.23
N GLU A 144 11.07 -10.33 3.61
CA GLU A 144 9.89 -11.19 3.74
C GLU A 144 10.21 -12.43 4.55
N ILE A 145 9.37 -12.73 5.54
CA ILE A 145 9.51 -13.92 6.39
C ILE A 145 8.16 -14.61 6.48
N ASP A 146 8.12 -15.88 6.16
CA ASP A 146 7.02 -16.79 6.46
C ASP A 146 7.53 -18.05 7.19
N LYS A 147 6.64 -19.04 7.43
CA LYS A 147 7.00 -20.28 8.14
C LYS A 147 8.09 -21.10 7.43
N ASN A 148 8.27 -20.90 6.12
CA ASN A 148 9.09 -21.76 5.29
C ASN A 148 10.35 -21.08 4.77
N ARG A 149 10.38 -19.72 4.76
CA ARG A 149 11.48 -19.00 4.12
C ARG A 149 11.72 -17.61 4.72
N THR A 150 12.93 -17.13 4.47
CA THR A 150 13.30 -15.72 4.50
C THR A 150 13.79 -15.33 3.12
N ALA A 151 13.25 -14.25 2.55
CA ALA A 151 13.66 -13.72 1.26
C ALA A 151 13.75 -12.19 1.32
N TYR A 152 14.42 -11.62 0.33
CA TYR A 152 14.63 -10.17 0.21
C TYR A 152 14.17 -9.76 -1.18
N GLU A 153 13.09 -8.97 -1.23
CA GLU A 153 12.68 -8.28 -2.44
C GLU A 153 13.53 -7.01 -2.57
N VAL A 154 14.32 -6.92 -3.63
CA VAL A 154 15.26 -5.83 -3.83
C VAL A 154 14.90 -5.11 -5.12
N GLU A 155 14.65 -3.82 -5.03
CA GLU A 155 14.56 -2.94 -6.19
C GLU A 155 15.91 -2.30 -6.47
N LEU A 156 16.33 -2.39 -7.71
CA LEU A 156 17.61 -1.92 -8.19
C LEU A 156 17.41 -0.98 -9.38
N MET A 157 18.25 0.05 -9.48
CA MET A 157 18.19 1.02 -10.58
C MET A 157 19.57 1.38 -11.11
N LYS A 158 19.66 1.50 -12.45
CA LYS A 158 20.86 2.00 -13.16
C LYS A 158 20.40 2.85 -14.35
N GLY A 159 20.50 4.18 -14.20
CA GLY A 159 19.87 5.08 -15.16
C GLY A 159 18.37 4.91 -15.23
N GLU A 160 17.83 4.58 -16.39
CA GLU A 160 16.39 4.30 -16.59
C GLU A 160 16.03 2.82 -16.38
N ASP A 161 17.03 1.96 -16.29
CA ASP A 161 16.82 0.53 -16.09
C ASP A 161 16.44 0.24 -14.64
N LYS A 162 15.34 -0.50 -14.46
CA LYS A 162 14.84 -0.96 -13.16
C LYS A 162 14.79 -2.47 -13.12
N VAL A 163 15.22 -3.02 -12.02
CA VAL A 163 15.15 -4.46 -11.74
C VAL A 163 14.52 -4.66 -10.36
N LYS A 164 13.52 -5.52 -10.29
CA LYS A 164 13.01 -6.07 -9.04
C LYS A 164 13.42 -7.53 -8.97
N THR A 165 14.09 -7.93 -7.90
CA THR A 165 14.59 -9.30 -7.72
C THR A 165 14.24 -9.80 -6.32
N LEU A 166 13.75 -11.04 -6.23
CA LEU A 166 13.52 -11.75 -4.98
C LEU A 166 14.69 -12.71 -4.75
N ILE A 167 15.44 -12.48 -3.70
CA ILE A 167 16.65 -13.22 -3.35
C ILE A 167 16.44 -13.95 -2.02
N ALA A 168 16.61 -15.25 -2.00
CA ALA A 168 16.61 -16.03 -0.77
C ALA A 168 17.78 -15.64 0.14
N GLU A 169 17.67 -15.90 1.45
CA GLU A 169 18.70 -15.57 2.44
C GLU A 169 20.08 -16.17 2.10
N ASN A 170 20.11 -17.31 1.40
CA ASN A 170 21.34 -17.96 0.93
C ASN A 170 21.93 -17.36 -0.36
N GLY A 171 21.31 -16.30 -0.91
CA GLY A 171 21.74 -15.60 -2.11
C GLY A 171 21.17 -16.12 -3.42
N ASN A 172 20.36 -17.18 -3.41
CA ASN A 172 19.75 -17.69 -4.64
C ASN A 172 18.65 -16.73 -5.12
N ILE A 173 18.67 -16.37 -6.40
CA ILE A 173 17.59 -15.59 -7.01
C ILE A 173 16.39 -16.52 -7.21
N LEU A 174 15.24 -16.15 -6.59
CA LEU A 174 13.99 -16.89 -6.70
C LEU A 174 13.16 -16.39 -7.87
N LYS A 175 13.11 -15.07 -8.06
CA LYS A 175 12.36 -14.39 -9.13
C LYS A 175 13.08 -13.14 -9.58
N LYS A 176 12.83 -12.74 -10.82
CA LYS A 176 13.38 -11.52 -11.40
C LYS A 176 12.39 -10.90 -12.39
N LYS A 177 12.24 -9.59 -12.31
CA LYS A 177 11.46 -8.75 -13.22
C LYS A 177 12.31 -7.54 -13.58
N SER A 178 12.35 -7.14 -14.84
CA SER A 178 13.12 -5.98 -15.26
C SER A 178 12.35 -5.12 -16.26
N VAL A 179 12.65 -3.82 -16.22
CA VAL A 179 12.23 -2.82 -17.20
C VAL A 179 13.50 -2.20 -17.73
N VAL A 180 13.77 -2.35 -19.00
CA VAL A 180 14.97 -1.82 -19.66
C VAL A 180 14.52 -0.81 -20.71
N GLY A 181 15.04 0.42 -20.63
CA GLY A 181 14.71 1.47 -21.60
C GLY A 181 13.22 1.78 -21.74
N GLY A 182 12.41 1.56 -20.69
CA GLY A 182 10.95 1.77 -20.71
C GLY A 182 10.13 0.58 -21.23
N GLU A 183 10.73 -0.47 -21.75
CA GLU A 183 10.03 -1.70 -22.15
C GLU A 183 10.05 -2.77 -21.04
N LYS A 184 8.86 -3.30 -20.70
CA LYS A 184 8.74 -4.40 -19.74
C LYS A 184 9.30 -5.69 -20.34
N THR A 185 10.37 -6.19 -19.80
CA THR A 185 10.85 -7.54 -20.11
C THR A 185 10.16 -8.58 -19.23
N LYS A 186 9.84 -9.74 -19.83
CA LYS A 186 9.04 -10.79 -19.19
C LYS A 186 9.65 -11.27 -17.87
N GLU A 187 8.78 -11.55 -16.92
CA GLU A 187 9.06 -12.30 -15.69
C GLU A 187 9.77 -13.63 -16.02
N LYS A 188 10.88 -13.88 -15.38
CA LYS A 188 11.58 -15.16 -15.46
C LYS A 188 11.55 -15.81 -14.07
N ASN A 189 10.73 -16.85 -13.91
CA ASN A 189 10.89 -17.79 -12.80
C ASN A 189 12.15 -18.63 -13.08
N ILE A 190 13.07 -18.64 -12.14
CA ILE A 190 14.33 -19.37 -12.20
C ILE A 190 14.21 -20.62 -11.33
#